data_f5cab687f0255aa7de1469fb4335f4be
#
_entry.id   f5cab687f0255aa7de1469fb4335f4be
#
_cell.length_a   1.000
_cell.length_b   1.000
_cell.length_c   1.000
_cell.angle_alpha   90.00
_cell.angle_beta   90.00
_cell.angle_gamma   90.00
#
_symmetry.space_group_name_H-M   'P 1'
#
loop_
_entity.id
_entity.type
_entity.pdbx_description
1 polymer ?
#
loop_
_entity_poly.entity_id
_entity_poly.type
_entity_poly.pdbx_seq_one_letter_code
_entity_poly.pdbx_strand_id
1 'polypeptide(L)'
;MTYEEQTEETPFSAEDEAAILQIYLKLAPERLEKLTTAEGDAEAFVHLPSAAAAAFHLGLFGEARAFAERSLALAPLFQENWNYGNAIHIGHTVLGLIALNEGDEITAIAELVASGKTPGSPQLNSFGPTMQLAKALLRAGHVEPVPEYLEQCRAFWEMGGAWLNLWERMVRQGSVPNFFQHSHV
;
A
#
# COMPACT_ATOMS: atom_id res chain seq x y z
N MET A 1 -11.24 -23.76 -9.81
CA MET A 1 -9.78 -23.79 -10.03
C MET A 1 -9.14 -23.98 -8.66
N THR A 2 -8.55 -25.14 -8.39
CA THR A 2 -7.79 -25.37 -7.15
C THR A 2 -6.47 -24.61 -7.32
N TYR A 3 -6.33 -23.48 -6.62
CA TYR A 3 -5.04 -22.83 -6.50
C TYR A 3 -4.10 -23.81 -5.79
N GLU A 4 -2.92 -24.08 -6.37
CA GLU A 4 -1.88 -24.80 -5.66
C GLU A 4 -1.59 -24.05 -4.36
N GLU A 5 -1.55 -24.79 -3.26
CA GLU A 5 -1.29 -24.21 -1.96
C GLU A 5 0.15 -23.68 -1.93
N GLN A 6 0.32 -22.37 -1.81
CA GLN A 6 1.63 -21.76 -1.66
C GLN A 6 2.20 -22.14 -0.28
N THR A 7 3.26 -22.92 -0.26
CA THR A 7 3.86 -23.42 0.98
C THR A 7 5.07 -22.63 1.42
N GLU A 8 5.77 -21.98 0.50
CA GLU A 8 7.00 -21.22 0.75
C GLU A 8 6.94 -19.86 0.03
N GLU A 9 7.61 -18.87 0.61
CA GLU A 9 7.77 -17.58 -0.04
C GLU A 9 8.69 -17.67 -1.25
N THR A 10 8.43 -16.86 -2.27
CA THR A 10 9.41 -16.60 -3.34
C THR A 10 10.65 -15.97 -2.70
N PRO A 11 11.85 -16.46 -2.99
CA PRO A 11 13.07 -15.83 -2.51
C PRO A 11 13.11 -14.35 -2.90
N PHE A 12 13.32 -13.51 -1.90
CA PHE A 12 13.35 -12.04 -2.07
C PHE A 12 14.30 -11.47 -1.02
N SER A 13 15.48 -11.08 -1.46
CA SER A 13 16.54 -10.59 -0.61
C SER A 13 16.41 -9.11 -0.27
N ALA A 14 17.21 -8.63 0.68
CA ALA A 14 17.34 -7.19 0.93
C ALA A 14 17.88 -6.41 -0.27
N GLU A 15 18.68 -7.06 -1.12
CA GLU A 15 19.19 -6.47 -2.37
C GLU A 15 18.06 -6.31 -3.39
N ASP A 16 17.16 -7.30 -3.50
CA ASP A 16 15.97 -7.21 -4.36
C ASP A 16 15.02 -6.11 -3.88
N GLU A 17 14.80 -6.01 -2.56
CA GLU A 17 14.00 -4.93 -1.95
C GLU A 17 14.60 -3.56 -2.27
N ALA A 18 15.92 -3.41 -2.11
CA ALA A 18 16.62 -2.17 -2.46
C ALA A 18 16.55 -1.84 -3.95
N ALA A 19 16.65 -2.84 -4.83
CA ALA A 19 16.52 -2.65 -6.27
C ALA A 19 15.13 -2.15 -6.67
N ILE A 20 14.07 -2.70 -6.07
CA ILE A 20 12.71 -2.19 -6.28
C ILE A 20 12.58 -0.75 -5.81
N LEU A 21 13.09 -0.42 -4.62
CA LEU A 21 13.09 0.97 -4.13
C LEU A 21 13.77 1.93 -5.12
N GLN A 22 14.89 1.54 -5.72
CA GLN A 22 15.55 2.36 -6.74
C GLN A 22 14.68 2.62 -7.96
N ILE A 23 13.85 1.65 -8.36
CA ILE A 23 12.88 1.84 -9.45
C ILE A 23 11.84 2.88 -9.05
N TYR A 24 11.29 2.80 -7.84
CA TYR A 24 10.32 3.79 -7.33
C TYR A 24 10.92 5.19 -7.26
N LEU A 25 12.15 5.32 -6.76
CA LEU A 25 12.86 6.60 -6.69
C LEU A 25 13.13 7.19 -8.08
N LYS A 26 13.45 6.35 -9.07
CA LYS A 26 13.66 6.78 -10.46
C LYS A 26 12.37 7.29 -11.11
N LEU A 27 11.23 6.69 -10.78
CA LEU A 27 9.92 7.08 -11.32
C LEU A 27 9.28 8.26 -10.56
N ALA A 28 9.77 8.57 -9.37
CA ALA A 28 9.15 9.57 -8.51
C ALA A 28 9.03 10.97 -9.15
N PRO A 29 10.07 11.53 -9.83
CA PRO A 29 9.95 12.84 -10.48
C PRO A 29 8.81 12.90 -11.52
N GLU A 30 8.66 11.88 -12.36
CA GLU A 30 7.59 11.80 -13.36
C GLU A 30 6.21 11.75 -12.70
N ARG A 31 6.07 10.99 -11.60
CA ARG A 31 4.81 10.90 -10.85
C ARG A 31 4.41 12.24 -10.24
N LEU A 32 5.36 12.99 -9.70
CA LEU A 32 5.13 14.33 -9.15
C LEU A 32 4.80 15.35 -10.26
N GLU A 33 5.50 15.27 -11.39
CA GLU A 33 5.24 16.13 -12.55
C GLU A 33 3.81 15.96 -13.09
N LYS A 34 3.33 14.72 -13.21
CA LYS A 34 1.96 14.41 -13.63
C LYS A 34 0.92 15.06 -12.74
N LEU A 35 1.14 15.07 -11.42
CA LEU A 35 0.24 15.77 -10.50
C LEU A 35 0.32 17.28 -10.66
N THR A 36 1.53 17.83 -10.87
CA THR A 36 1.74 19.27 -11.02
C THR A 36 1.09 19.83 -12.30
N THR A 37 1.04 19.02 -13.36
CA THR A 37 0.45 19.39 -14.66
C THR A 37 -1.04 19.05 -14.78
N ALA A 38 -1.62 18.36 -13.79
CA ALA A 38 -3.02 17.97 -13.80
C ALA A 38 -3.96 19.17 -13.79
N GLU A 39 -4.94 19.15 -14.68
CA GLU A 39 -5.96 20.20 -14.79
C GLU A 39 -7.25 19.82 -14.04
N GLY A 40 -7.48 20.45 -12.90
CA GLY A 40 -8.66 20.24 -12.07
C GLY A 40 -8.61 18.98 -11.20
N ASP A 41 -9.65 18.80 -10.37
CA ASP A 41 -9.68 17.76 -9.35
C ASP A 41 -9.82 16.34 -9.92
N ALA A 42 -10.49 16.17 -11.06
CA ALA A 42 -10.68 14.85 -11.66
C ALA A 42 -9.36 14.26 -12.16
N GLU A 43 -8.52 15.05 -12.82
CA GLU A 43 -7.20 14.61 -13.27
C GLU A 43 -6.23 14.49 -12.09
N ALA A 44 -6.24 15.45 -11.18
CA ALA A 44 -5.44 15.38 -9.96
C ALA A 44 -5.74 14.11 -9.15
N PHE A 45 -7.02 13.71 -9.03
CA PHE A 45 -7.44 12.51 -8.32
C PHE A 45 -6.78 11.23 -8.88
N VAL A 46 -6.58 11.16 -10.20
CA VAL A 46 -5.89 10.01 -10.83
C VAL A 46 -4.41 9.95 -10.44
N HIS A 47 -3.76 11.09 -10.24
CA HIS A 47 -2.33 11.15 -9.98
C HIS A 47 -1.95 11.24 -8.51
N LEU A 48 -2.86 11.68 -7.63
CA LEU A 48 -2.61 11.89 -6.20
C LEU A 48 -2.05 10.64 -5.49
N PRO A 49 -2.59 9.41 -5.65
CA PRO A 49 -2.05 8.25 -4.95
C PRO A 49 -0.59 7.98 -5.30
N SER A 50 -0.25 7.98 -6.58
CA SER A 50 1.11 7.73 -7.03
C SER A 50 2.08 8.86 -6.67
N ALA A 51 1.61 10.10 -6.63
CA ALA A 51 2.40 11.25 -6.18
C ALA A 51 2.65 11.22 -4.67
N ALA A 52 1.65 10.82 -3.86
CA ALA A 52 1.81 10.63 -2.42
C ALA A 52 2.88 9.57 -2.10
N ALA A 53 2.83 8.43 -2.78
CA ALA A 53 3.83 7.39 -2.65
C ALA A 53 5.23 7.86 -3.10
N ALA A 54 5.31 8.57 -4.22
CA ALA A 54 6.57 9.13 -4.73
C ALA A 54 7.20 10.13 -3.76
N ALA A 55 6.40 11.06 -3.22
CA ALA A 55 6.86 12.03 -2.24
C ALA A 55 7.35 11.33 -0.95
N PHE A 56 6.64 10.29 -0.49
CA PHE A 56 7.06 9.49 0.66
C PHE A 56 8.45 8.86 0.42
N HIS A 57 8.66 8.19 -0.70
CA HIS A 57 9.94 7.56 -1.03
C HIS A 57 11.10 8.55 -1.16
N LEU A 58 10.81 9.79 -1.57
CA LEU A 58 11.79 10.88 -1.62
C LEU A 58 12.05 11.54 -0.25
N GLY A 59 11.35 11.13 0.82
CA GLY A 59 11.45 11.74 2.13
C GLY A 59 10.72 13.09 2.26
N LEU A 60 9.90 13.46 1.29
CA LEU A 60 9.08 14.67 1.27
C LEU A 60 7.78 14.44 2.05
N PHE A 61 7.90 14.15 3.35
CA PHE A 61 6.76 13.68 4.16
C PHE A 61 5.61 14.69 4.27
N GLY A 62 5.90 15.99 4.26
CA GLY A 62 4.87 17.03 4.28
C GLY A 62 4.02 17.02 3.00
N GLU A 63 4.66 16.89 1.84
CA GLU A 63 3.99 16.78 0.53
C GLU A 63 3.25 15.45 0.41
N ALA A 64 3.88 14.34 0.82
CA ALA A 64 3.27 13.02 0.82
C ALA A 64 1.96 13.00 1.64
N ARG A 65 1.97 13.60 2.83
CA ARG A 65 0.78 13.76 3.68
C ARG A 65 -0.30 14.58 2.97
N ALA A 66 0.05 15.75 2.46
CA ALA A 66 -0.89 16.64 1.77
C ALA A 66 -1.54 15.96 0.55
N PHE A 67 -0.77 15.21 -0.23
CA PHE A 67 -1.28 14.48 -1.40
C PHE A 67 -2.19 13.30 -0.99
N ALA A 68 -1.80 12.54 0.04
CA ALA A 68 -2.61 11.45 0.57
C ALA A 68 -3.94 11.96 1.14
N GLU A 69 -3.92 13.01 1.97
CA GLU A 69 -5.12 13.63 2.52
C GLU A 69 -6.04 14.19 1.42
N ARG A 70 -5.47 14.86 0.42
CA ARG A 70 -6.25 15.35 -0.73
C ARG A 70 -6.87 14.21 -1.53
N SER A 71 -6.12 13.11 -1.74
CA SER A 71 -6.63 11.90 -2.40
C SER A 71 -7.86 11.35 -1.69
N LEU A 72 -7.79 11.22 -0.37
CA LEU A 72 -8.89 10.73 0.47
C LEU A 72 -10.07 11.72 0.52
N ALA A 73 -9.80 13.02 0.58
CA ALA A 73 -10.84 14.05 0.58
C ALA A 73 -11.63 14.10 -0.74
N LEU A 74 -10.98 13.84 -1.87
CA LEU A 74 -11.61 13.79 -3.18
C LEU A 74 -12.32 12.45 -3.46
N ALA A 75 -11.93 11.37 -2.81
CA ALA A 75 -12.48 10.04 -3.07
C ALA A 75 -14.03 9.98 -3.06
N PRO A 76 -14.76 10.61 -2.12
CA PRO A 76 -16.23 10.60 -2.15
C PRO A 76 -16.86 11.23 -3.38
N LEU A 77 -16.14 12.13 -4.06
CA LEU A 77 -16.60 12.81 -5.28
C LEU A 77 -16.35 11.97 -6.54
N PHE A 78 -15.46 10.99 -6.48
CA PHE A 78 -15.00 10.22 -7.64
C PHE A 78 -15.18 8.70 -7.43
N GLN A 79 -16.28 8.28 -6.80
CA GLN A 79 -16.53 6.86 -6.48
C GLN A 79 -16.61 5.96 -7.72
N GLU A 80 -17.07 6.50 -8.86
CA GLU A 80 -17.13 5.77 -10.14
C GLU A 80 -15.79 5.78 -10.91
N ASN A 81 -14.78 6.48 -10.41
CA ASN A 81 -13.47 6.51 -11.06
C ASN A 81 -12.73 5.19 -10.80
N TRP A 82 -12.09 4.64 -11.83
CA TRP A 82 -11.31 3.40 -11.73
C TRP A 82 -10.22 3.45 -10.65
N ASN A 83 -9.75 4.66 -10.31
CA ASN A 83 -8.70 4.88 -9.31
C ASN A 83 -9.24 5.04 -7.88
N TYR A 84 -10.57 4.95 -7.68
CA TYR A 84 -11.19 5.16 -6.37
C TYR A 84 -10.62 4.25 -5.29
N GLY A 85 -10.54 2.95 -5.57
CA GLY A 85 -9.98 1.98 -4.63
C GLY A 85 -8.49 2.22 -4.34
N ASN A 86 -7.70 2.61 -5.36
CA ASN A 86 -6.30 2.97 -5.18
C ASN A 86 -6.13 4.21 -4.30
N ALA A 87 -7.01 5.21 -4.47
CA ALA A 87 -6.98 6.44 -3.68
C ALA A 87 -7.14 6.15 -2.18
N ILE A 88 -8.06 5.26 -1.83
CA ILE A 88 -8.28 4.82 -0.44
C ILE A 88 -7.07 4.02 0.06
N HIS A 89 -6.70 2.97 -0.68
CA HIS A 89 -5.63 2.06 -0.27
C HIS A 89 -4.28 2.77 -0.10
N ILE A 90 -3.83 3.49 -1.12
CA ILE A 90 -2.53 4.17 -1.11
C ILE A 90 -2.55 5.38 -0.17
N GLY A 91 -3.65 6.15 -0.15
CA GLY A 91 -3.80 7.30 0.74
C GLY A 91 -3.58 6.91 2.21
N HIS A 92 -4.32 5.93 2.70
CA HIS A 92 -4.18 5.43 4.06
C HIS A 92 -2.81 4.76 4.30
N THR A 93 -2.29 4.00 3.34
CA THR A 93 -0.95 3.39 3.47
C THR A 93 0.13 4.45 3.67
N VAL A 94 0.14 5.51 2.87
CA VAL A 94 1.13 6.59 2.99
C VAL A 94 0.99 7.32 4.32
N LEU A 95 -0.24 7.65 4.76
CA LEU A 95 -0.46 8.27 6.07
C LEU A 95 0.03 7.38 7.22
N GLY A 96 -0.23 6.08 7.14
CA GLY A 96 0.24 5.13 8.14
C GLY A 96 1.77 5.01 8.19
N LEU A 97 2.43 5.00 7.04
CA LEU A 97 3.91 4.97 6.96
C LEU A 97 4.52 6.25 7.55
N ILE A 98 3.92 7.41 7.29
CA ILE A 98 4.35 8.68 7.87
C ILE A 98 4.14 8.67 9.39
N ALA A 99 2.97 8.25 9.87
CA ALA A 99 2.68 8.15 11.29
C ALA A 99 3.68 7.23 12.01
N LEU A 100 3.98 6.07 11.44
CA LEU A 100 4.98 5.16 11.99
C LEU A 100 6.39 5.78 12.04
N ASN A 101 6.77 6.52 11.01
CA ASN A 101 8.05 7.25 10.98
C ASN A 101 8.13 8.37 12.02
N GLU A 102 7.01 8.96 12.41
CA GLU A 102 6.88 9.97 13.46
C GLU A 102 6.75 9.34 14.87
N GLY A 103 6.67 8.02 14.98
CA GLY A 103 6.50 7.29 16.23
C GLY A 103 5.06 7.21 16.72
N ASP A 104 4.08 7.58 15.89
CA ASP A 104 2.65 7.43 16.17
C ASP A 104 2.14 6.07 15.69
N GLU A 105 2.45 5.04 16.46
CA GLU A 105 2.09 3.65 16.16
C GLU A 105 0.57 3.43 16.18
N ILE A 106 -0.16 4.15 17.03
CA ILE A 106 -1.62 4.03 17.13
C ILE A 106 -2.27 4.47 15.82
N THR A 107 -1.88 5.65 15.31
CA THR A 107 -2.35 6.13 14.01
C THR A 107 -1.91 5.21 12.88
N ALA A 108 -0.67 4.72 12.90
CA ALA A 108 -0.18 3.81 11.86
C ALA A 108 -1.00 2.51 11.78
N ILE A 109 -1.38 1.94 12.91
CA ILE A 109 -2.26 0.75 12.99
C ILE A 109 -3.66 1.06 12.45
N ALA A 110 -4.24 2.20 12.85
CA ALA A 110 -5.55 2.61 12.35
C ALA A 110 -5.56 2.82 10.84
N GLU A 111 -4.50 3.41 10.30
CA GLU A 111 -4.31 3.64 8.87
C GLU A 111 -4.13 2.31 8.09
N LEU A 112 -3.43 1.32 8.65
CA LEU A 112 -3.36 0.00 8.03
C LEU A 112 -4.76 -0.61 7.85
N VAL A 113 -5.55 -0.65 8.92
CA VAL A 113 -6.92 -1.18 8.88
C VAL A 113 -7.80 -0.37 7.91
N ALA A 114 -7.65 0.95 7.88
CA ALA A 114 -8.38 1.81 6.95
C ALA A 114 -7.99 1.54 5.49
N SER A 115 -6.72 1.28 5.20
CA SER A 115 -6.23 0.98 3.85
C SER A 115 -6.83 -0.31 3.28
N GLY A 116 -7.13 -1.29 4.13
CA GLY A 116 -7.76 -2.55 3.75
C GLY A 116 -9.28 -2.44 3.47
N LYS A 117 -9.93 -1.36 3.89
CA LYS A 117 -11.37 -1.12 3.67
C LYS A 117 -11.67 -0.52 2.29
N THR A 118 -10.80 -0.72 1.33
CA THR A 118 -11.01 -0.34 -0.07
C THR A 118 -11.97 -1.32 -0.76
N PRO A 119 -12.81 -0.85 -1.69
CA PRO A 119 -13.59 -1.76 -2.54
C PRO A 119 -12.76 -2.44 -3.62
N GLY A 120 -11.47 -2.16 -3.70
CA GLY A 120 -10.60 -2.60 -4.78
C GLY A 120 -10.58 -1.64 -5.96
N SER A 121 -9.77 -2.00 -6.95
CA SER A 121 -9.63 -1.33 -8.24
C SER A 121 -9.14 -2.37 -9.25
N PRO A 122 -9.16 -2.10 -10.57
CA PRO A 122 -8.58 -3.02 -11.55
C PRO A 122 -7.14 -3.42 -11.22
N GLN A 123 -6.32 -2.50 -10.69
CA GLN A 123 -4.95 -2.77 -10.29
C GLN A 123 -4.88 -3.62 -9.02
N LEU A 124 -5.60 -3.23 -7.97
CA LEU A 124 -5.61 -3.97 -6.69
C LEU A 124 -6.16 -5.39 -6.86
N ASN A 125 -7.20 -5.56 -7.69
CA ASN A 125 -7.78 -6.87 -7.95
C ASN A 125 -6.83 -7.80 -8.72
N SER A 126 -6.02 -7.24 -9.63
CA SER A 126 -5.11 -8.00 -10.49
C SER A 126 -3.72 -8.16 -9.87
N PHE A 127 -3.13 -7.08 -9.37
CA PHE A 127 -1.74 -7.07 -8.89
C PHE A 127 -1.62 -7.12 -7.37
N GLY A 128 -2.71 -6.93 -6.67
CA GLY A 128 -2.77 -6.96 -5.21
C GLY A 128 -2.40 -5.64 -4.53
N PRO A 129 -2.61 -5.59 -3.21
CA PRO A 129 -2.28 -4.44 -2.38
C PRO A 129 -0.78 -4.34 -2.10
N THR A 130 -0.32 -3.16 -1.67
CA THR A 130 1.00 -3.06 -1.04
C THR A 130 0.94 -3.61 0.39
N MET A 131 2.01 -4.29 0.78
CA MET A 131 2.23 -4.79 2.14
C MET A 131 3.26 -3.95 2.90
N GLN A 132 3.67 -2.79 2.38
CA GLN A 132 4.76 -2.00 2.96
C GLN A 132 4.46 -1.58 4.40
N LEU A 133 3.26 -1.06 4.67
CA LEU A 133 2.88 -0.65 6.02
C LEU A 133 2.72 -1.85 6.96
N ALA A 134 2.12 -2.94 6.49
CA ALA A 134 2.02 -4.19 7.25
C ALA A 134 3.40 -4.73 7.65
N LYS A 135 4.35 -4.75 6.69
CA LYS A 135 5.74 -5.17 6.93
C LYS A 135 6.45 -4.27 7.94
N ALA A 136 6.26 -2.95 7.82
CA ALA A 136 6.85 -1.98 8.74
C ALA A 136 6.32 -2.15 10.16
N LEU A 137 5.00 -2.35 10.33
CA LEU A 137 4.37 -2.60 11.62
C LEU A 137 4.84 -3.93 12.24
N LEU A 138 4.94 -5.01 11.45
CA LEU A 138 5.49 -6.28 11.92
C LEU A 138 6.93 -6.12 12.42
N ARG A 139 7.77 -5.38 11.70
CA ARG A 139 9.16 -5.08 12.11
C ARG A 139 9.23 -4.23 13.39
N ALA A 140 8.22 -3.41 13.65
CA ALA A 140 8.06 -2.64 14.88
C ALA A 140 7.46 -3.47 16.04
N GLY A 141 7.07 -4.73 15.79
CA GLY A 141 6.51 -5.64 16.80
C GLY A 141 4.98 -5.66 16.87
N HIS A 142 4.29 -4.95 16.00
CA HIS A 142 2.82 -4.89 15.95
C HIS A 142 2.25 -5.99 15.06
N VAL A 143 2.03 -7.16 15.64
CA VAL A 143 1.53 -8.35 14.92
C VAL A 143 0.02 -8.33 14.74
N GLU A 144 -0.73 -7.92 15.77
CA GLU A 144 -2.19 -8.06 15.89
C GLU A 144 -3.00 -7.44 14.72
N PRO A 145 -2.67 -6.27 14.15
CA PRO A 145 -3.48 -5.67 13.09
C PRO A 145 -3.28 -6.33 11.72
N VAL A 146 -2.19 -7.06 11.51
CA VAL A 146 -1.82 -7.57 10.19
C VAL A 146 -2.73 -8.69 9.70
N PRO A 147 -3.11 -9.71 10.50
CA PRO A 147 -4.10 -10.71 10.07
C PRO A 147 -5.45 -10.12 9.65
N GLU A 148 -5.94 -9.09 10.35
CA GLU A 148 -7.17 -8.38 9.96
C GLU A 148 -7.01 -7.71 8.60
N TYR A 149 -5.90 -7.02 8.38
CA TYR A 149 -5.60 -6.39 7.10
C TYR A 149 -5.50 -7.42 5.95
N LEU A 150 -4.84 -8.56 6.17
CA LEU A 150 -4.76 -9.63 5.17
C LEU A 150 -6.15 -10.20 4.83
N GLU A 151 -7.02 -10.34 5.84
CA GLU A 151 -8.41 -10.77 5.61
C GLU A 151 -9.19 -9.74 4.79
N GLN A 152 -9.03 -8.44 5.07
CA GLN A 152 -9.64 -7.39 4.26
C GLN A 152 -9.17 -7.44 2.80
N CYS A 153 -7.89 -7.74 2.56
CA CYS A 153 -7.33 -7.88 1.21
C CYS A 153 -7.99 -9.02 0.40
N ARG A 154 -8.49 -10.06 1.06
CA ARG A 154 -9.22 -11.16 0.39
C ARG A 154 -10.48 -10.69 -0.31
N ALA A 155 -11.10 -9.62 0.18
CA ALA A 155 -12.35 -9.11 -0.38
C ALA A 155 -12.20 -8.54 -1.80
N PHE A 156 -11.00 -8.07 -2.16
CA PHE A 156 -10.76 -7.44 -3.46
C PHE A 156 -9.64 -8.10 -4.28
N TRP A 157 -8.68 -8.79 -3.66
CA TRP A 157 -7.57 -9.41 -4.39
C TRP A 157 -7.85 -10.89 -4.67
N GLU A 158 -8.63 -11.15 -5.71
CA GLU A 158 -9.08 -12.50 -6.06
C GLU A 158 -7.93 -13.47 -6.37
N MET A 159 -6.85 -12.98 -6.97
CA MET A 159 -5.68 -13.79 -7.33
C MET A 159 -4.73 -14.03 -6.16
N GLY A 160 -4.91 -13.33 -5.05
CA GLY A 160 -3.98 -13.32 -3.91
C GLY A 160 -4.18 -14.43 -2.89
N GLY A 161 -5.22 -15.26 -3.02
CA GLY A 161 -5.62 -16.19 -1.97
C GLY A 161 -4.51 -17.09 -1.43
N ALA A 162 -3.69 -17.67 -2.30
CA ALA A 162 -2.56 -18.52 -1.90
C ALA A 162 -1.49 -17.75 -1.11
N TRP A 163 -1.15 -16.54 -1.58
CA TRP A 163 -0.20 -15.65 -0.90
C TRP A 163 -0.71 -15.16 0.45
N LEU A 164 -1.97 -14.72 0.50
CA LEU A 164 -2.60 -14.25 1.73
C LEU A 164 -2.65 -15.37 2.78
N ASN A 165 -2.94 -16.61 2.38
CA ASN A 165 -2.93 -17.76 3.28
C ASN A 165 -1.51 -18.04 3.84
N LEU A 166 -0.49 -17.98 2.98
CA LEU A 166 0.89 -18.17 3.38
C LEU A 166 1.33 -17.08 4.37
N TRP A 167 1.12 -15.81 4.01
CA TRP A 167 1.54 -14.68 4.84
C TRP A 167 0.81 -14.64 6.18
N GLU A 168 -0.49 -14.93 6.21
CA GLU A 168 -1.25 -15.01 7.47
C GLU A 168 -0.69 -16.11 8.38
N ARG A 169 -0.41 -17.30 7.83
CA ARG A 169 0.20 -18.40 8.58
C ARG A 169 1.57 -18.00 9.15
N MET A 170 2.44 -17.37 8.36
CA MET A 170 3.76 -16.90 8.78
C MET A 170 3.66 -15.86 9.91
N VAL A 171 2.78 -14.87 9.76
CA VAL A 171 2.55 -13.83 10.78
C VAL A 171 2.06 -14.45 12.09
N ARG A 172 1.10 -15.39 12.04
CA ARG A 172 0.61 -16.10 13.23
C ARG A 172 1.68 -16.97 13.91
N GLN A 173 2.68 -17.39 13.16
CA GLN A 173 3.86 -18.12 13.68
C GLN A 173 4.97 -17.18 14.19
N GLY A 174 4.77 -15.87 14.17
CA GLY A 174 5.74 -14.87 14.62
C GLY A 174 6.83 -14.53 13.60
N SER A 175 6.65 -14.91 12.34
CA SER A 175 7.57 -14.57 11.26
C SER A 175 7.10 -13.31 10.52
N VAL A 176 8.05 -12.51 10.01
CA VAL A 176 7.77 -11.37 9.14
C VAL A 176 7.94 -11.83 7.69
N PRO A 177 6.84 -11.93 6.91
CA PRO A 177 6.94 -12.28 5.51
C PRO A 177 7.78 -11.26 4.72
N ASN A 178 8.42 -11.71 3.66
CA ASN A 178 9.14 -10.79 2.76
C ASN A 178 8.19 -9.98 1.86
N PHE A 179 6.97 -10.50 1.63
CA PHE A 179 5.92 -9.91 0.79
C PHE A 179 6.31 -9.69 -0.67
N PHE A 180 7.45 -10.16 -1.10
CA PHE A 180 7.92 -10.14 -2.49
C PHE A 180 7.74 -8.76 -3.14
N GLN A 181 7.15 -8.70 -4.34
CA GLN A 181 6.89 -7.45 -5.06
C GLN A 181 5.88 -6.51 -4.39
N HIS A 182 5.20 -6.94 -3.33
CA HIS A 182 4.23 -6.13 -2.58
C HIS A 182 4.86 -5.32 -1.45
N SER A 183 6.18 -5.31 -1.32
CA SER A 183 6.90 -4.66 -0.22
C SER A 183 7.02 -3.13 -0.34
N HIS A 184 6.52 -2.52 -1.42
CA HIS A 184 6.57 -1.06 -1.66
C HIS A 184 5.23 -0.50 -2.12
N VAL A 185 4.99 0.79 -1.88
CA VAL A 185 3.81 1.57 -2.26
C VAL A 185 4.10 2.47 -3.48
#